data_098f621f810516110c601636bfa4886f
#
_entry.id   098f621f810516110c601636bfa4886f
#
_cell.length_a   1.000
_cell.length_b   1.000
_cell.length_c   1.000
_cell.angle_alpha   90.00
_cell.angle_beta   90.00
_cell.angle_gamma   90.00
#
_symmetry.space_group_name_H-M   'P 1'
#
loop_
_entity.id
_entity.type
_entity.pdbx_description
1 polymer ?
#
loop_
_entity_poly.entity_id
_entity_poly.type
_entity_poly.pdbx_seq_one_letter_code
_entity_poly.pdbx_strand_id
1 'polypeptide(L)'
;MSRHPLVIVGSGPAGTATALALHALDPALARDAVVLEKARHPRPKVCAGGLIPAGKRWMEEHGIALSVPHVTVHRAQVTTPRTTVAHDERDLCYVIRRNELDAALVDACRARGIAVREQEPVQALTRTGDGVRVSTPAGTYDAPLVIGADGAGSVVRRRLVDGGRDNIARAIMADVPVAGTRWDGYANARYDFDFRLLRHGLRGYLWAFPCTIAGVPHINIGAYALAPSGAPLDDALSAYLHELGAGVPKRVAFPIHWYRPGARLAAERAWLVGDAAGVDPLMGEGISLAMEYGDIAAAAVVAARRSGDYGAALYQQALEQSWLGAKLRRLHLATRLFYGPTSRFCFPLAERSRRLRAVGLRWYNGVDGWDRRSGWSAVAALLTNRIGA
;
A
#
# COMPACT_ATOMS: atom_id res chain seq x y z
N MET A 1 2.38 -28.33 -18.41
CA MET A 1 3.41 -28.10 -17.38
C MET A 1 4.47 -27.22 -17.96
N SER A 2 4.72 -26.05 -17.37
CA SER A 2 5.78 -25.14 -17.81
C SER A 2 6.77 -24.88 -16.67
N ARG A 3 8.04 -24.65 -17.00
CA ARG A 3 9.08 -24.32 -16.02
C ARG A 3 9.53 -22.87 -16.22
N HIS A 4 9.52 -22.12 -15.13
CA HIS A 4 9.90 -20.72 -15.11
C HIS A 4 10.99 -20.48 -14.05
N PRO A 5 11.88 -19.51 -14.23
CA PRO A 5 12.86 -19.15 -13.20
C PRO A 5 12.21 -18.51 -11.96
N LEU A 6 11.02 -17.94 -12.12
CA LEU A 6 10.25 -17.26 -11.09
C LEU A 6 8.76 -17.29 -11.41
N VAL A 7 7.91 -17.57 -10.41
CA VAL A 7 6.47 -17.34 -10.46
C VAL A 7 6.10 -16.26 -9.46
N ILE A 8 5.40 -15.23 -9.92
CA ILE A 8 4.84 -14.16 -9.08
C ILE A 8 3.33 -14.36 -9.02
N VAL A 9 2.77 -14.50 -7.83
CA VAL A 9 1.34 -14.73 -7.61
C VAL A 9 0.66 -13.41 -7.23
N GLY A 10 -0.16 -12.87 -8.13
CA GLY A 10 -0.86 -11.60 -8.02
C GLY A 10 -0.21 -10.50 -8.87
N SER A 11 -1.04 -9.77 -9.64
CA SER A 11 -0.63 -8.64 -10.51
C SER A 11 -1.11 -7.28 -9.97
N GLY A 12 -1.26 -7.14 -8.66
CA GLY A 12 -1.40 -5.83 -8.02
C GLY A 12 -0.06 -5.07 -8.00
N PRO A 13 0.00 -3.87 -7.40
CA PRO A 13 1.22 -3.04 -7.39
C PRO A 13 2.49 -3.79 -6.93
N ALA A 14 2.38 -4.69 -5.95
CA ALA A 14 3.54 -5.45 -5.47
C ALA A 14 4.08 -6.44 -6.51
N GLY A 15 3.20 -7.19 -7.18
CA GLY A 15 3.61 -8.19 -8.17
C GLY A 15 4.12 -7.56 -9.45
N THR A 16 3.42 -6.56 -9.97
CA THR A 16 3.87 -5.81 -11.14
C THR A 16 5.16 -5.05 -10.89
N ALA A 17 5.30 -4.41 -9.70
CA ALA A 17 6.52 -3.74 -9.31
C ALA A 17 7.71 -4.72 -9.18
N THR A 18 7.50 -5.90 -8.61
CA THR A 18 8.55 -6.94 -8.57
C THR A 18 9.01 -7.32 -9.98
N ALA A 19 8.06 -7.51 -10.90
CA ALA A 19 8.37 -7.88 -12.27
C ALA A 19 9.07 -6.74 -13.06
N LEU A 20 8.63 -5.50 -12.88
CA LEU A 20 9.20 -4.31 -13.51
C LEU A 20 10.60 -3.99 -12.97
N ALA A 21 10.79 -4.04 -11.65
CA ALA A 21 12.09 -3.88 -11.02
C ALA A 21 13.07 -5.00 -11.43
N LEU A 22 12.57 -6.24 -11.54
CA LEU A 22 13.36 -7.35 -12.05
C LEU A 22 13.79 -7.10 -13.50
N HIS A 23 12.90 -6.58 -14.32
CA HIS A 23 13.24 -6.21 -15.71
C HIS A 23 14.32 -5.12 -15.78
N ALA A 24 14.31 -4.17 -14.88
CA ALA A 24 15.35 -3.13 -14.81
C ALA A 24 16.73 -3.71 -14.45
N LEU A 25 16.77 -4.79 -13.65
CA LEU A 25 18.01 -5.44 -13.19
C LEU A 25 18.49 -6.56 -14.11
N ASP A 26 17.57 -7.38 -14.63
CA ASP A 26 17.82 -8.53 -15.50
C ASP A 26 16.60 -8.72 -16.44
N PRO A 27 16.62 -8.07 -17.63
CA PRO A 27 15.52 -8.15 -18.57
C PRO A 27 15.22 -9.57 -19.08
N ALA A 28 16.23 -10.43 -19.17
CA ALA A 28 16.06 -11.81 -19.63
C ALA A 28 15.31 -12.62 -18.59
N LEU A 29 15.77 -12.55 -17.33
CA LEU A 29 15.14 -13.23 -16.21
C LEU A 29 13.67 -12.77 -16.02
N ALA A 30 13.39 -11.48 -16.20
CA ALA A 30 12.02 -10.95 -16.08
C ALA A 30 11.10 -11.46 -17.20
N ARG A 31 11.59 -11.59 -18.44
CA ARG A 31 10.79 -12.15 -19.54
C ARG A 31 10.51 -13.64 -19.41
N ASP A 32 11.44 -14.38 -18.80
CA ASP A 32 11.26 -15.81 -18.54
C ASP A 32 10.39 -16.09 -17.30
N ALA A 33 10.19 -15.09 -16.44
CA ALA A 33 9.28 -15.18 -15.29
C ALA A 33 7.81 -15.10 -15.73
N VAL A 34 6.90 -15.53 -14.86
CA VAL A 34 5.46 -15.42 -15.09
C VAL A 34 4.75 -14.79 -13.89
N VAL A 35 3.84 -13.88 -14.17
CA VAL A 35 2.91 -13.29 -13.18
C VAL A 35 1.54 -13.94 -13.39
N LEU A 36 0.99 -14.52 -12.32
CA LEU A 36 -0.33 -15.17 -12.33
C LEU A 36 -1.35 -14.27 -11.63
N GLU A 37 -2.46 -13.96 -12.30
CA GLU A 37 -3.54 -13.14 -11.76
C GLU A 37 -4.88 -13.89 -11.88
N LYS A 38 -5.64 -13.90 -10.79
CA LYS A 38 -6.95 -14.58 -10.74
C LYS A 38 -8.05 -13.89 -11.52
N ALA A 39 -7.94 -12.58 -11.72
CA ALA A 39 -8.94 -11.77 -12.42
C ALA A 39 -8.41 -11.31 -13.79
N ARG A 40 -9.26 -10.61 -14.54
CA ARG A 40 -8.90 -9.91 -15.78
C ARG A 40 -8.86 -8.41 -15.50
N HIS A 41 -7.82 -7.71 -15.94
CA HIS A 41 -7.74 -6.25 -15.87
C HIS A 41 -8.53 -5.56 -17.00
N PRO A 42 -9.12 -4.37 -16.73
CA PRO A 42 -9.22 -3.71 -15.43
C PRO A 42 -10.17 -4.44 -14.46
N ARG A 43 -9.75 -4.61 -13.21
CA ARG A 43 -10.52 -5.32 -12.19
C ARG A 43 -10.85 -4.45 -10.98
N PRO A 44 -12.01 -4.64 -10.33
CA PRO A 44 -12.33 -3.92 -9.11
C PRO A 44 -11.32 -4.23 -8.00
N LYS A 45 -10.87 -3.20 -7.30
CA LYS A 45 -10.06 -3.31 -6.09
C LYS A 45 -10.46 -2.21 -5.12
N VAL A 46 -10.89 -2.60 -3.93
CA VAL A 46 -11.29 -1.69 -2.86
C VAL A 46 -10.06 -0.93 -2.35
N CYS A 47 -10.09 0.40 -2.43
CA CYS A 47 -9.02 1.29 -1.98
C CYS A 47 -9.50 2.74 -2.04
N ALA A 48 -9.03 3.59 -1.12
CA ALA A 48 -9.23 5.04 -1.18
C ALA A 48 -8.53 5.69 -2.40
N GLY A 49 -7.53 5.01 -2.95
CA GLY A 49 -6.85 5.44 -4.17
C GLY A 49 -5.71 6.45 -3.94
N GLY A 50 -5.34 6.73 -2.72
CA GLY A 50 -4.25 7.67 -2.44
C GLY A 50 -2.88 7.13 -2.89
N LEU A 51 -2.36 7.63 -4.00
CA LEU A 51 -0.99 7.43 -4.43
C LEU A 51 -0.16 8.60 -3.93
N ILE A 52 0.68 8.38 -2.94
CA ILE A 52 1.57 9.41 -2.40
C ILE A 52 2.77 9.67 -3.32
N PRO A 53 3.46 10.83 -3.20
CA PRO A 53 4.62 11.18 -4.01
C PRO A 53 5.71 10.09 -4.09
N ALA A 54 5.91 9.32 -3.03
CA ALA A 54 6.84 8.18 -3.05
C ALA A 54 6.49 7.15 -4.13
N GLY A 55 5.21 6.81 -4.30
CA GLY A 55 4.78 5.87 -5.33
C GLY A 55 4.87 6.45 -6.74
N LYS A 56 4.53 7.72 -6.94
CA LYS A 56 4.72 8.40 -8.23
C LYS A 56 6.20 8.43 -8.61
N ARG A 57 7.08 8.78 -7.68
CA ARG A 57 8.53 8.76 -7.88
C ARG A 57 9.02 7.37 -8.29
N TRP A 58 8.54 6.31 -7.61
CA TRP A 58 8.89 4.94 -7.97
C TRP A 58 8.52 4.63 -9.43
N MET A 59 7.32 5.03 -9.86
CA MET A 59 6.88 4.85 -11.25
C MET A 59 7.81 5.58 -12.22
N GLU A 60 8.18 6.83 -11.94
CA GLU A 60 9.09 7.64 -12.76
C GLU A 60 10.50 7.03 -12.83
N GLU A 61 11.05 6.57 -11.70
CA GLU A 61 12.33 5.87 -11.61
C GLU A 61 12.36 4.59 -12.47
N HIS A 62 11.18 3.96 -12.70
CA HIS A 62 11.01 2.78 -13.54
C HIS A 62 10.50 3.09 -14.96
N GLY A 63 10.54 4.36 -15.39
CA GLY A 63 10.12 4.80 -16.71
C GLY A 63 8.62 4.61 -16.99
N ILE A 64 7.79 4.77 -15.94
CA ILE A 64 6.33 4.66 -16.03
C ILE A 64 5.71 6.01 -15.69
N ALA A 65 5.03 6.63 -16.65
CA ALA A 65 4.29 7.86 -16.40
C ALA A 65 2.99 7.56 -15.65
N LEU A 66 2.59 8.46 -14.74
CA LEU A 66 1.25 8.44 -14.14
C LEU A 66 0.25 9.00 -15.16
N SER A 67 -0.20 8.17 -16.10
CA SER A 67 -1.09 8.54 -17.21
C SER A 67 -2.58 8.27 -16.92
N VAL A 68 -2.90 7.58 -15.83
CA VAL A 68 -4.28 7.30 -15.45
C VAL A 68 -4.99 8.55 -14.90
N PRO A 69 -6.31 8.69 -15.08
CA PRO A 69 -7.09 9.77 -14.49
C PRO A 69 -6.87 9.85 -12.98
N HIS A 70 -6.63 11.04 -12.46
CA HIS A 70 -6.43 11.26 -11.03
C HIS A 70 -6.83 12.67 -10.61
N VAL A 71 -7.07 12.84 -9.32
CA VAL A 71 -7.21 14.16 -8.69
C VAL A 71 -5.95 14.45 -7.90
N THR A 72 -5.24 15.53 -8.28
CA THR A 72 -4.07 15.97 -7.50
C THR A 72 -4.54 16.75 -6.27
N VAL A 73 -4.08 16.33 -5.12
CA VAL A 73 -4.42 16.94 -3.82
C VAL A 73 -3.28 17.86 -3.37
N HIS A 74 -3.63 19.08 -2.96
CA HIS A 74 -2.69 20.10 -2.48
C HIS A 74 -2.96 20.51 -1.03
N ARG A 75 -4.04 20.03 -0.44
CA ARG A 75 -4.43 20.35 0.94
C ARG A 75 -4.80 19.09 1.71
N ALA A 76 -4.20 18.92 2.88
CA ALA A 76 -4.60 17.94 3.88
C ALA A 76 -5.42 18.63 4.97
N GLN A 77 -6.61 18.12 5.27
CA GLN A 77 -7.38 18.53 6.44
C GLN A 77 -7.42 17.38 7.45
N VAL A 78 -7.07 17.67 8.68
CA VAL A 78 -7.04 16.70 9.77
C VAL A 78 -7.94 17.21 10.89
N THR A 79 -9.02 16.48 11.15
CA THR A 79 -9.91 16.73 12.29
C THR A 79 -9.51 15.82 13.44
N THR A 80 -9.15 16.43 14.54
CA THR A 80 -8.78 15.77 15.78
C THR A 80 -9.94 15.83 16.78
N PRO A 81 -9.89 15.16 17.94
CA PRO A 81 -10.92 15.32 18.97
C PRO A 81 -11.10 16.76 19.49
N ARG A 82 -10.17 17.67 19.20
CA ARG A 82 -10.15 19.04 19.73
C ARG A 82 -10.41 20.10 18.69
N THR A 83 -9.86 19.93 17.50
CA THR A 83 -9.86 20.98 16.47
C THR A 83 -9.64 20.38 15.09
N THR A 84 -9.91 21.18 14.06
CA THR A 84 -9.55 20.87 12.68
C THR A 84 -8.37 21.75 12.29
N VAL A 85 -7.35 21.12 11.69
CA VAL A 85 -6.16 21.79 11.16
C VAL A 85 -5.98 21.44 9.69
N ALA A 86 -5.52 22.40 8.91
CA ALA A 86 -5.15 22.16 7.52
C ALA A 86 -3.65 22.35 7.30
N HIS A 87 -3.15 21.70 6.26
CA HIS A 87 -1.80 21.86 5.75
C HIS A 87 -1.84 21.92 4.23
N ASP A 88 -1.28 22.99 3.68
CA ASP A 88 -1.14 23.17 2.25
C ASP A 88 0.29 22.78 1.85
N GLU A 89 0.40 21.90 0.90
CA GLU A 89 1.64 21.43 0.28
C GLU A 89 1.33 21.01 -1.15
N ARG A 90 2.16 21.39 -2.10
CA ARG A 90 1.97 21.02 -3.49
C ARG A 90 2.13 19.50 -3.65
N ASP A 91 1.23 18.90 -4.44
CA ASP A 91 1.30 17.50 -4.87
C ASP A 91 1.40 16.51 -3.69
N LEU A 92 0.58 16.73 -2.64
CA LEU A 92 0.54 15.88 -1.46
C LEU A 92 0.11 14.44 -1.76
N CYS A 93 -0.78 14.26 -2.74
CA CYS A 93 -1.32 12.95 -3.09
C CYS A 93 -1.96 13.03 -4.47
N TYR A 94 -1.94 11.90 -5.19
CA TYR A 94 -2.65 11.69 -6.45
C TYR A 94 -3.73 10.65 -6.21
N VAL A 95 -5.00 11.06 -6.16
CA VAL A 95 -6.10 10.11 -5.90
C VAL A 95 -6.51 9.48 -7.22
N ILE A 96 -6.13 8.22 -7.38
CA ILE A 96 -6.32 7.38 -8.57
C ILE A 96 -7.44 6.37 -8.35
N ARG A 97 -7.86 5.70 -9.41
CA ARG A 97 -8.66 4.47 -9.33
C ARG A 97 -7.76 3.25 -9.50
N ARG A 98 -7.84 2.31 -8.56
CA ARG A 98 -6.99 1.11 -8.55
C ARG A 98 -7.19 0.18 -9.76
N ASN A 99 -8.41 0.11 -10.30
CA ASN A 99 -8.66 -0.65 -11.52
C ASN A 99 -7.86 -0.10 -12.71
N GLU A 100 -7.70 1.22 -12.78
CA GLU A 100 -6.95 1.91 -13.84
C GLU A 100 -5.44 1.82 -13.61
N LEU A 101 -4.97 2.12 -12.38
CA LEU A 101 -3.54 2.02 -12.06
C LEU A 101 -3.03 0.59 -12.20
N ASP A 102 -3.77 -0.40 -11.65
CA ASP A 102 -3.33 -1.80 -11.72
C ASP A 102 -3.26 -2.28 -13.18
N ALA A 103 -4.21 -1.88 -14.04
CA ALA A 103 -4.19 -2.18 -15.46
C ALA A 103 -2.98 -1.53 -16.16
N ALA A 104 -2.71 -0.25 -15.91
CA ALA A 104 -1.57 0.46 -16.49
C ALA A 104 -0.22 -0.20 -16.09
N LEU A 105 -0.08 -0.66 -14.85
CA LEU A 105 1.12 -1.39 -14.42
C LEU A 105 1.24 -2.77 -15.11
N VAL A 106 0.13 -3.47 -15.33
CA VAL A 106 0.12 -4.73 -16.09
C VAL A 106 0.51 -4.46 -17.55
N ASP A 107 -0.02 -3.41 -18.17
CA ASP A 107 0.35 -3.04 -19.54
C ASP A 107 1.82 -2.63 -19.66
N ALA A 108 2.37 -1.97 -18.62
CA ALA A 108 3.81 -1.69 -18.55
C ALA A 108 4.66 -2.97 -18.45
N CYS A 109 4.19 -4.01 -17.76
CA CYS A 109 4.82 -5.34 -17.77
C CYS A 109 4.79 -5.96 -19.17
N ARG A 110 3.62 -5.99 -19.81
CA ARG A 110 3.43 -6.55 -21.16
C ARG A 110 4.27 -5.85 -22.20
N ALA A 111 4.35 -4.52 -22.15
CA ALA A 111 5.18 -3.72 -23.05
C ALA A 111 6.68 -4.06 -22.96
N ARG A 112 7.12 -4.62 -21.82
CA ARG A 112 8.50 -5.11 -21.60
C ARG A 112 8.67 -6.61 -21.84
N GLY A 113 7.65 -7.26 -22.41
CA GLY A 113 7.66 -8.69 -22.72
C GLY A 113 7.51 -9.62 -21.51
N ILE A 114 7.08 -9.08 -20.35
CA ILE A 114 6.82 -9.88 -19.16
C ILE A 114 5.47 -10.58 -19.27
N ALA A 115 5.43 -11.89 -19.06
CA ALA A 115 4.22 -12.68 -19.16
C ALA A 115 3.29 -12.44 -17.95
N VAL A 116 2.12 -11.84 -18.20
CA VAL A 116 1.04 -11.74 -17.21
C VAL A 116 -0.13 -12.59 -17.64
N ARG A 117 -0.37 -13.69 -16.91
CA ARG A 117 -1.46 -14.64 -17.15
C ARG A 117 -2.64 -14.27 -16.27
N GLU A 118 -3.70 -13.80 -16.90
CA GLU A 118 -4.95 -13.44 -16.25
C GLU A 118 -5.93 -14.60 -16.23
N GLN A 119 -6.91 -14.55 -15.33
CA GLN A 119 -7.92 -15.60 -15.11
C GLN A 119 -7.29 -16.94 -14.68
N GLU A 120 -6.12 -16.85 -14.03
CA GLU A 120 -5.40 -18.00 -13.51
C GLU A 120 -5.29 -17.96 -11.97
N PRO A 121 -6.40 -18.23 -11.25
CA PRO A 121 -6.35 -18.32 -9.79
C PRO A 121 -5.47 -19.49 -9.35
N VAL A 122 -4.53 -19.22 -8.44
CA VAL A 122 -3.71 -20.26 -7.83
C VAL A 122 -4.59 -21.13 -6.91
N GLN A 123 -4.69 -22.42 -7.22
CA GLN A 123 -5.50 -23.41 -6.50
C GLN A 123 -4.66 -24.20 -5.48
N ALA A 124 -3.44 -24.56 -5.85
CA ALA A 124 -2.54 -25.31 -4.99
C ALA A 124 -1.09 -24.83 -5.13
N LEU A 125 -0.33 -25.00 -4.04
CA LEU A 125 1.09 -24.75 -3.95
C LEU A 125 1.74 -25.94 -3.26
N THR A 126 2.66 -26.62 -3.95
CA THR A 126 3.33 -27.82 -3.44
C THR A 126 4.84 -27.64 -3.56
N ARG A 127 5.58 -27.85 -2.46
CA ARG A 127 7.04 -27.89 -2.50
C ARG A 127 7.49 -29.12 -3.27
N THR A 128 8.50 -28.95 -4.10
CA THR A 128 9.22 -30.01 -4.81
C THR A 128 10.66 -30.08 -4.31
N GLY A 129 11.43 -31.05 -4.76
CA GLY A 129 12.85 -31.17 -4.34
C GLY A 129 13.69 -29.95 -4.71
N ASP A 130 13.37 -29.29 -5.84
CA ASP A 130 14.15 -28.19 -6.42
C ASP A 130 13.36 -26.88 -6.55
N GLY A 131 12.11 -26.82 -6.05
CA GLY A 131 11.30 -25.63 -6.19
C GLY A 131 9.91 -25.70 -5.57
N VAL A 132 8.99 -25.00 -6.22
CA VAL A 132 7.56 -24.98 -5.89
C VAL A 132 6.76 -25.20 -7.17
N ARG A 133 5.79 -26.08 -7.08
CA ARG A 133 4.76 -26.29 -8.10
C ARG A 133 3.53 -25.46 -7.77
N VAL A 134 3.12 -24.62 -8.72
CA VAL A 134 1.92 -23.79 -8.65
C VAL A 134 0.88 -24.34 -9.60
N SER A 135 -0.29 -24.72 -9.08
CA SER A 135 -1.40 -25.27 -9.88
C SER A 135 -2.49 -24.23 -10.08
N THR A 136 -2.95 -24.09 -11.32
CA THR A 136 -4.07 -23.24 -11.74
C THR A 136 -5.05 -24.04 -12.59
N PRO A 137 -6.24 -23.53 -12.95
CA PRO A 137 -7.13 -24.20 -13.90
C PRO A 137 -6.53 -24.42 -15.28
N ALA A 138 -5.61 -23.55 -15.72
CA ALA A 138 -4.96 -23.65 -17.03
C ALA A 138 -3.76 -24.61 -17.06
N GLY A 139 -3.25 -25.02 -15.90
CA GLY A 139 -2.14 -25.96 -15.83
C GLY A 139 -1.25 -25.78 -14.61
N THR A 140 -0.01 -26.27 -14.73
CA THR A 140 0.98 -26.20 -13.64
C THR A 140 2.23 -25.45 -14.07
N TYR A 141 2.79 -24.67 -13.13
CA TYR A 141 3.99 -23.86 -13.26
C TYR A 141 4.98 -24.32 -12.19
N ASP A 142 6.15 -24.79 -12.63
CA ASP A 142 7.22 -25.17 -11.70
C ASP A 142 8.30 -24.06 -11.69
N ALA A 143 8.72 -23.63 -10.51
CA ALA A 143 9.74 -22.61 -10.36
C ALA A 143 10.62 -22.86 -9.13
N PRO A 144 11.91 -22.49 -9.16
CA PRO A 144 12.79 -22.55 -7.98
C PRO A 144 12.35 -21.59 -6.89
N LEU A 145 11.58 -20.53 -7.23
CA LEU A 145 11.09 -19.51 -6.31
C LEU A 145 9.69 -19.04 -6.67
N VAL A 146 8.87 -18.81 -5.66
CA VAL A 146 7.54 -18.16 -5.77
C VAL A 146 7.51 -16.89 -4.94
N ILE A 147 7.07 -15.77 -5.55
CA ILE A 147 6.77 -14.52 -4.85
C ILE A 147 5.26 -14.42 -4.62
N GLY A 148 4.83 -14.32 -3.35
CA GLY A 148 3.45 -14.04 -2.97
C GLY A 148 3.17 -12.54 -2.96
N ALA A 149 2.48 -12.05 -4.00
CA ALA A 149 1.99 -10.69 -4.17
C ALA A 149 0.44 -10.64 -4.18
N ASP A 150 -0.19 -11.65 -3.60
CA ASP A 150 -1.61 -11.98 -3.68
C ASP A 150 -2.47 -11.32 -2.57
N GLY A 151 -1.93 -10.26 -1.97
CA GLY A 151 -2.65 -9.34 -1.09
C GLY A 151 -2.91 -9.88 0.32
N ALA A 152 -3.77 -9.20 1.08
CA ALA A 152 -4.03 -9.50 2.48
C ALA A 152 -4.52 -10.94 2.72
N GLY A 153 -5.24 -11.51 1.75
CA GLY A 153 -5.71 -12.90 1.75
C GLY A 153 -4.73 -13.91 1.17
N SER A 154 -3.43 -13.63 1.16
CA SER A 154 -2.40 -14.42 0.48
C SER A 154 -2.49 -15.93 0.69
N VAL A 155 -2.61 -16.68 -0.41
CA VAL A 155 -2.53 -18.13 -0.40
C VAL A 155 -1.07 -18.60 -0.23
N VAL A 156 -0.12 -17.85 -0.80
CA VAL A 156 1.31 -18.14 -0.64
C VAL A 156 1.72 -18.04 0.82
N ARG A 157 1.33 -16.97 1.54
CA ARG A 157 1.58 -16.84 2.98
C ARG A 157 1.03 -18.02 3.76
N ARG A 158 -0.24 -18.37 3.55
CA ARG A 158 -0.90 -19.45 4.30
C ARG A 158 -0.36 -20.84 4.03
N ARG A 159 0.12 -21.10 2.82
CA ARG A 159 0.53 -22.44 2.39
C ARG A 159 2.01 -22.70 2.50
N LEU A 160 2.84 -21.66 2.29
CA LEU A 160 4.28 -21.83 2.19
C LEU A 160 5.09 -21.10 3.27
N VAL A 161 4.59 -19.97 3.80
CA VAL A 161 5.37 -19.17 4.74
C VAL A 161 4.90 -19.32 6.18
N ASP A 162 3.68 -19.83 6.39
CA ASP A 162 3.06 -20.01 7.72
C ASP A 162 3.06 -18.72 8.55
N GLY A 163 2.64 -17.63 7.90
CA GLY A 163 2.45 -16.34 8.56
C GLY A 163 1.09 -16.27 9.24
N GLY A 164 1.06 -16.00 10.55
CA GLY A 164 -0.16 -15.82 11.34
C GLY A 164 -1.14 -14.79 10.71
N ARG A 165 -2.41 -14.82 11.17
CA ARG A 165 -3.48 -13.93 10.69
C ARG A 165 -3.72 -12.71 11.59
N ASP A 166 -2.85 -12.45 12.54
CA ASP A 166 -3.16 -11.59 13.69
C ASP A 166 -3.04 -10.09 13.42
N ASN A 167 -2.50 -9.71 12.24
CA ASN A 167 -2.20 -8.33 11.90
C ASN A 167 -3.17 -7.82 10.83
N ILE A 168 -4.46 -7.85 11.10
CA ILE A 168 -5.48 -7.40 10.16
C ILE A 168 -6.10 -6.10 10.65
N ALA A 169 -6.07 -5.07 9.80
CA ALA A 169 -6.93 -3.91 9.88
C ALA A 169 -8.15 -4.11 8.96
N ARG A 170 -9.21 -3.38 9.24
CA ARG A 170 -10.42 -3.35 8.42
C ARG A 170 -10.59 -1.97 7.81
N ALA A 171 -10.91 -1.95 6.54
CA ALA A 171 -11.37 -0.75 5.85
C ALA A 171 -12.77 -1.01 5.28
N ILE A 172 -13.65 -0.03 5.41
CA ILE A 172 -14.98 0.00 4.77
C ILE A 172 -15.13 1.33 4.07
N MET A 173 -15.65 1.35 2.86
CA MET A 173 -15.77 2.56 2.08
C MET A 173 -16.97 2.54 1.13
N ALA A 174 -17.29 3.74 0.63
CA ALA A 174 -18.24 3.97 -0.44
C ALA A 174 -17.73 5.08 -1.37
N ASP A 175 -18.10 5.00 -2.64
CA ASP A 175 -17.96 6.09 -3.60
C ASP A 175 -19.29 6.83 -3.72
N VAL A 176 -19.28 8.16 -3.58
CA VAL A 176 -20.49 9.02 -3.59
C VAL A 176 -20.26 10.18 -4.56
N PRO A 177 -21.21 10.50 -5.46
CA PRO A 177 -21.12 11.73 -6.25
C PRO A 177 -20.98 12.96 -5.36
N VAL A 178 -20.12 13.91 -5.72
CA VAL A 178 -19.96 15.18 -4.97
C VAL A 178 -21.24 16.00 -4.99
N ALA A 179 -21.97 15.96 -6.11
CA ALA A 179 -23.21 16.68 -6.26
C ALA A 179 -24.24 16.29 -5.20
N GLY A 180 -24.80 17.28 -4.50
CA GLY A 180 -25.76 17.08 -3.42
C GLY A 180 -25.14 16.83 -2.04
N THR A 181 -23.83 16.72 -1.93
CA THR A 181 -23.13 16.64 -0.64
C THR A 181 -22.77 18.03 -0.12
N ARG A 182 -22.45 18.11 1.18
CA ARG A 182 -21.92 19.34 1.83
C ARG A 182 -20.40 19.42 1.79
N TRP A 183 -19.73 18.46 1.14
CA TRP A 183 -18.28 18.38 1.10
C TRP A 183 -17.70 19.15 -0.09
N ASP A 184 -16.78 20.05 0.18
CA ASP A 184 -16.15 20.94 -0.81
C ASP A 184 -14.72 20.52 -1.19
N GLY A 185 -14.24 19.39 -0.67
CA GLY A 185 -12.85 18.97 -0.84
C GLY A 185 -12.44 18.71 -2.28
N TYR A 186 -13.38 18.30 -3.16
CA TYR A 186 -13.07 18.12 -4.58
C TYR A 186 -12.69 19.44 -5.25
N ALA A 187 -13.50 20.50 -5.04
CA ALA A 187 -13.23 21.84 -5.60
C ALA A 187 -11.96 22.48 -5.01
N ASN A 188 -11.61 22.13 -3.77
CA ASN A 188 -10.46 22.67 -3.04
C ASN A 188 -9.21 21.79 -3.15
N ALA A 189 -9.19 20.77 -4.00
CA ALA A 189 -8.09 19.81 -4.13
C ALA A 189 -7.60 19.28 -2.76
N ARG A 190 -8.55 18.90 -1.89
CA ARG A 190 -8.35 18.55 -0.49
C ARG A 190 -8.77 17.13 -0.21
N TYR A 191 -8.00 16.43 0.61
CA TYR A 191 -8.42 15.21 1.28
C TYR A 191 -8.58 15.45 2.79
N ASP A 192 -9.52 14.72 3.42
CA ASP A 192 -9.83 14.85 4.83
C ASP A 192 -9.54 13.55 5.57
N PHE A 193 -8.94 13.70 6.77
CA PHE A 193 -8.77 12.65 7.76
C PHE A 193 -9.46 13.06 9.07
N ASP A 194 -10.30 12.21 9.61
CA ASP A 194 -11.04 12.48 10.83
C ASP A 194 -10.68 11.47 11.93
N PHE A 195 -10.03 11.94 12.97
CA PHE A 195 -9.59 11.18 14.13
C PHE A 195 -10.46 11.41 15.37
N ARG A 196 -11.62 12.10 15.25
CA ARG A 196 -12.50 12.41 16.40
C ARG A 196 -12.89 11.17 17.19
N LEU A 197 -13.04 10.03 16.54
CA LEU A 197 -13.48 8.78 17.14
C LEU A 197 -12.39 8.05 17.95
N LEU A 198 -11.16 8.52 17.98
CA LEU A 198 -10.12 7.99 18.88
C LEU A 198 -10.55 8.05 20.35
N ARG A 199 -11.27 9.12 20.77
CA ARG A 199 -11.83 9.25 22.11
C ARG A 199 -12.89 8.20 22.45
N HIS A 200 -13.47 7.55 21.45
CA HIS A 200 -14.46 6.49 21.57
C HIS A 200 -13.86 5.09 21.31
N GLY A 201 -12.53 4.97 21.32
CA GLY A 201 -11.83 3.71 21.19
C GLY A 201 -11.64 3.21 19.76
N LEU A 202 -11.95 4.02 18.72
CA LEU A 202 -11.60 3.69 17.35
C LEU A 202 -10.08 3.84 17.18
N ARG A 203 -9.38 2.73 16.97
CA ARG A 203 -7.95 2.74 16.66
C ARG A 203 -7.75 2.90 15.14
N GLY A 204 -8.12 4.07 14.64
CA GLY A 204 -8.18 4.35 13.21
C GLY A 204 -8.70 5.75 12.92
N TYR A 205 -9.27 5.94 11.75
CA TYR A 205 -9.76 7.22 11.28
C TYR A 205 -10.86 7.04 10.21
N LEU A 206 -11.58 8.14 9.94
CA LEU A 206 -12.46 8.28 8.78
C LEU A 206 -11.75 9.13 7.73
N TRP A 207 -12.06 8.90 6.45
CA TRP A 207 -11.50 9.69 5.37
C TRP A 207 -12.56 10.14 4.36
N ALA A 208 -12.27 11.26 3.67
CA ALA A 208 -12.97 11.70 2.49
C ALA A 208 -11.94 12.17 1.45
N PHE A 209 -11.85 11.47 0.33
CA PHE A 209 -10.86 11.72 -0.73
C PHE A 209 -11.55 12.09 -2.03
N PRO A 210 -11.10 13.14 -2.72
CA PRO A 210 -11.65 13.49 -4.03
C PRO A 210 -11.25 12.44 -5.07
N CYS A 211 -12.17 11.93 -5.83
CA CYS A 211 -11.87 11.03 -6.93
C CYS A 211 -12.77 11.28 -8.13
N THR A 212 -12.39 10.77 -9.28
CA THR A 212 -13.21 10.86 -10.51
C THR A 212 -13.61 9.46 -10.93
N ILE A 213 -14.88 9.26 -11.24
CA ILE A 213 -15.40 7.99 -11.77
C ILE A 213 -16.14 8.28 -13.07
N ALA A 214 -15.70 7.70 -14.17
CA ALA A 214 -16.24 7.94 -15.50
C ALA A 214 -16.37 9.44 -15.85
N GLY A 215 -15.38 10.26 -15.48
CA GLY A 215 -15.36 11.70 -15.70
C GLY A 215 -16.21 12.53 -14.71
N VAL A 216 -16.92 11.89 -13.78
CA VAL A 216 -17.78 12.58 -12.80
C VAL A 216 -17.06 12.72 -11.47
N PRO A 217 -17.07 13.92 -10.83
CA PRO A 217 -16.55 14.14 -9.49
C PRO A 217 -17.25 13.28 -8.42
N HIS A 218 -16.45 12.54 -7.67
CA HIS A 218 -16.89 11.69 -6.56
C HIS A 218 -16.07 11.95 -5.31
N ILE A 219 -16.59 11.52 -4.18
CA ILE A 219 -15.88 11.38 -2.92
C ILE A 219 -15.73 9.87 -2.65
N ASN A 220 -14.51 9.40 -2.42
CA ASN A 220 -14.31 8.12 -1.76
C ASN A 220 -14.33 8.38 -0.25
N ILE A 221 -15.36 7.91 0.42
CA ILE A 221 -15.55 8.06 1.88
C ILE A 221 -15.37 6.71 2.54
N GLY A 222 -14.65 6.68 3.66
CA GLY A 222 -14.48 5.41 4.36
C GLY A 222 -13.99 5.54 5.78
N ALA A 223 -13.80 4.37 6.37
CA ALA A 223 -13.29 4.20 7.72
C ALA A 223 -12.24 3.09 7.74
N TYR A 224 -11.15 3.32 8.46
CA TYR A 224 -10.06 2.39 8.71
C TYR A 224 -9.94 2.15 10.21
N ALA A 225 -9.75 0.90 10.63
CA ALA A 225 -9.44 0.58 12.01
C ALA A 225 -8.55 -0.67 12.14
N LEU A 226 -7.60 -0.59 13.05
CA LEU A 226 -6.86 -1.75 13.56
C LEU A 226 -7.79 -2.61 14.43
N ALA A 227 -7.72 -3.92 14.30
CA ALA A 227 -8.41 -4.84 15.20
C ALA A 227 -7.56 -5.12 16.46
N PRO A 228 -8.16 -5.27 17.65
CA PRO A 228 -9.55 -4.96 17.94
C PRO A 228 -9.81 -3.45 18.00
N SER A 229 -11.03 -3.02 17.63
CA SER A 229 -11.47 -1.63 17.73
C SER A 229 -12.69 -1.55 18.64
N GLY A 230 -12.74 -0.55 19.51
CA GLY A 230 -13.83 -0.37 20.47
C GLY A 230 -15.12 0.21 19.86
N ALA A 231 -15.06 0.76 18.63
CA ALA A 231 -16.22 1.33 17.96
C ALA A 231 -16.59 0.49 16.71
N PRO A 232 -17.88 0.26 16.46
CA PRO A 232 -18.37 -0.37 15.22
C PRO A 232 -18.01 0.50 14.02
N LEU A 233 -17.26 -0.06 13.07
CA LEU A 233 -16.72 0.68 11.93
C LEU A 233 -17.83 1.14 10.96
N ASP A 234 -18.89 0.34 10.83
CA ASP A 234 -20.03 0.64 9.96
C ASP A 234 -20.88 1.80 10.50
N ASP A 235 -21.09 1.85 11.81
CA ASP A 235 -21.82 2.94 12.47
C ASP A 235 -21.03 4.26 12.36
N ALA A 236 -19.71 4.18 12.56
CA ALA A 236 -18.82 5.32 12.40
C ALA A 236 -18.89 5.90 10.97
N LEU A 237 -18.85 5.04 9.95
CA LEU A 237 -19.00 5.45 8.57
C LEU A 237 -20.40 6.00 8.29
N SER A 238 -21.47 5.41 8.87
CA SER A 238 -22.85 5.88 8.71
C SER A 238 -23.03 7.31 9.21
N ALA A 239 -22.51 7.59 10.40
CA ALA A 239 -22.55 8.93 10.99
C ALA A 239 -21.79 9.94 10.13
N TYR A 240 -20.63 9.56 9.60
CA TYR A 240 -19.80 10.43 8.76
C TYR A 240 -20.46 10.71 7.39
N LEU A 241 -21.07 9.70 6.75
CA LEU A 241 -21.86 9.87 5.54
C LEU A 241 -23.02 10.85 5.75
N HIS A 242 -23.74 10.71 6.86
CA HIS A 242 -24.84 11.63 7.23
C HIS A 242 -24.33 13.06 7.45
N GLU A 243 -23.20 13.23 8.15
CA GLU A 243 -22.57 14.54 8.37
C GLU A 243 -22.27 15.25 7.03
N LEU A 244 -21.76 14.49 6.06
CA LEU A 244 -21.41 15.03 4.73
C LEU A 244 -22.63 15.14 3.78
N GLY A 245 -23.80 14.70 4.19
CA GLY A 245 -24.99 14.69 3.33
C GLY A 245 -24.91 13.68 2.19
N ALA A 246 -24.17 12.60 2.37
CA ALA A 246 -23.83 11.64 1.32
C ALA A 246 -24.85 10.50 1.14
N GLY A 247 -25.99 10.54 1.83
CA GLY A 247 -27.02 9.51 1.72
C GLY A 247 -26.58 8.13 2.26
N VAL A 248 -27.14 7.06 1.71
CA VAL A 248 -26.82 5.67 2.10
C VAL A 248 -26.28 4.90 0.89
N PRO A 249 -25.00 5.07 0.54
CA PRO A 249 -24.41 4.39 -0.61
C PRO A 249 -24.13 2.92 -0.34
N LYS A 250 -23.92 2.14 -1.42
CA LYS A 250 -23.40 0.79 -1.32
C LYS A 250 -21.99 0.83 -0.73
N ARG A 251 -21.76 0.04 0.32
CA ARG A 251 -20.47 -0.06 1.00
C ARG A 251 -19.73 -1.33 0.61
N VAL A 252 -18.43 -1.25 0.61
CA VAL A 252 -17.53 -2.41 0.42
C VAL A 252 -16.47 -2.41 1.50
N ALA A 253 -16.19 -3.58 2.04
CA ALA A 253 -15.18 -3.76 3.08
C ALA A 253 -14.01 -4.59 2.56
N PHE A 254 -12.82 -4.33 3.07
CA PHE A 254 -11.62 -5.06 2.70
C PHE A 254 -10.65 -5.18 3.88
N PRO A 255 -10.03 -6.37 4.09
CA PRO A 255 -8.99 -6.54 5.08
C PRO A 255 -7.67 -5.97 4.56
N ILE A 256 -6.89 -5.33 5.47
CA ILE A 256 -5.53 -4.87 5.20
C ILE A 256 -4.62 -5.63 6.16
N HIS A 257 -3.67 -6.38 5.62
CA HIS A 257 -2.64 -7.02 6.43
C HIS A 257 -1.50 -6.03 6.66
N TRP A 258 -1.23 -5.71 7.92
CA TRP A 258 -0.22 -4.72 8.28
C TRP A 258 1.06 -5.38 8.82
N TYR A 259 2.18 -4.69 8.59
CA TYR A 259 3.50 -5.12 8.98
C TYR A 259 3.69 -5.13 10.50
N ARG A 260 4.31 -6.19 11.02
CA ARG A 260 4.79 -6.30 12.40
C ARG A 260 6.28 -6.67 12.40
N PRO A 261 7.12 -5.97 13.20
CA PRO A 261 8.51 -6.36 13.38
C PRO A 261 8.62 -7.81 13.86
N GLY A 262 9.57 -8.56 13.28
CA GLY A 262 9.75 -9.98 13.56
C GLY A 262 8.76 -10.92 12.87
N ALA A 263 7.87 -10.40 12.02
CA ALA A 263 7.00 -11.25 11.21
C ALA A 263 7.82 -12.08 10.21
N ARG A 264 7.41 -13.32 9.98
CA ARG A 264 8.00 -14.18 8.97
C ARG A 264 7.50 -13.75 7.59
N LEU A 265 8.37 -13.17 6.79
CA LEU A 265 8.07 -12.64 5.46
C LEU A 265 8.56 -13.56 4.34
N ALA A 266 9.32 -14.58 4.70
CA ALA A 266 9.86 -15.56 3.76
C ALA A 266 9.94 -16.96 4.38
N ALA A 267 9.89 -17.93 3.52
CA ALA A 267 10.32 -19.30 3.76
C ALA A 267 11.22 -19.72 2.61
N GLU A 268 11.83 -20.89 2.73
CA GLU A 268 12.61 -21.45 1.63
C GLU A 268 11.75 -21.47 0.35
N ARG A 269 12.26 -20.88 -0.74
CA ARG A 269 11.62 -20.82 -2.06
C ARG A 269 10.25 -20.14 -2.11
N ALA A 270 9.91 -19.35 -1.08
CA ALA A 270 8.64 -18.59 -1.05
C ALA A 270 8.82 -17.30 -0.27
N TRP A 271 8.67 -16.14 -0.93
CA TRP A 271 8.83 -14.81 -0.34
C TRP A 271 7.57 -13.99 -0.53
N LEU A 272 7.30 -13.06 0.38
CA LEU A 272 6.08 -12.24 0.38
C LEU A 272 6.40 -10.77 0.13
N VAL A 273 5.53 -10.10 -0.63
CA VAL A 273 5.63 -8.66 -0.94
C VAL A 273 4.28 -7.96 -0.77
N GLY A 274 4.28 -6.65 -0.55
CA GLY A 274 3.08 -5.85 -0.40
C GLY A 274 2.17 -6.32 0.74
N ASP A 275 0.84 -6.27 0.56
CA ASP A 275 -0.12 -6.70 1.59
C ASP A 275 0.08 -8.18 2.02
N ALA A 276 0.66 -9.02 1.18
CA ALA A 276 0.97 -10.39 1.58
C ALA A 276 2.06 -10.43 2.66
N ALA A 277 3.03 -9.52 2.62
CA ALA A 277 4.06 -9.33 3.65
C ALA A 277 3.57 -8.46 4.82
N GLY A 278 2.71 -7.50 4.54
CA GLY A 278 2.20 -6.51 5.47
C GLY A 278 2.65 -5.08 5.12
N VAL A 279 1.70 -4.15 5.19
CA VAL A 279 1.90 -2.73 4.84
C VAL A 279 1.74 -1.81 6.05
N ASP A 280 1.58 -0.52 5.84
CA ASP A 280 1.50 0.49 6.89
C ASP A 280 0.35 0.25 7.89
N PRO A 281 0.64 0.05 9.18
CA PRO A 281 -0.38 -0.04 10.21
C PRO A 281 -0.95 1.32 10.64
N LEU A 282 -0.28 2.45 10.32
CA LEU A 282 -0.67 3.77 10.81
C LEU A 282 -1.89 4.31 10.05
N MET A 283 -1.80 4.35 8.71
CA MET A 283 -2.84 4.90 7.84
C MET A 283 -3.32 3.91 6.77
N GLY A 284 -2.75 2.69 6.73
CA GLY A 284 -3.10 1.69 5.73
C GLY A 284 -2.57 2.00 4.32
N GLU A 285 -1.55 2.86 4.19
CA GLU A 285 -0.87 3.09 2.92
C GLU A 285 -0.21 1.79 2.46
N GLY A 286 -0.52 1.36 1.25
CA GLY A 286 -0.03 0.09 0.73
C GLY A 286 0.45 0.15 -0.70
N ILE A 287 0.09 1.19 -1.49
CA ILE A 287 0.42 1.23 -2.92
C ILE A 287 1.91 1.49 -3.12
N SER A 288 2.43 2.55 -2.51
CA SER A 288 3.84 2.93 -2.63
C SER A 288 4.75 1.91 -1.95
N LEU A 289 4.37 1.45 -0.75
CA LEU A 289 5.12 0.40 -0.05
C LEU A 289 5.16 -0.90 -0.85
N ALA A 290 4.06 -1.27 -1.53
CA ALA A 290 4.02 -2.46 -2.37
C ALA A 290 4.99 -2.35 -3.56
N MET A 291 5.14 -1.15 -4.15
CA MET A 291 6.12 -0.89 -5.20
C MET A 291 7.55 -1.02 -4.68
N GLU A 292 7.83 -0.45 -3.52
CA GLU A 292 9.14 -0.52 -2.86
C GLU A 292 9.54 -1.93 -2.43
N TYR A 293 8.58 -2.76 -1.99
CA TYR A 293 8.80 -4.19 -1.80
C TYR A 293 9.28 -4.87 -3.09
N GLY A 294 8.77 -4.42 -4.23
CA GLY A 294 9.15 -4.95 -5.55
C GLY A 294 10.64 -4.79 -5.84
N ASP A 295 11.22 -3.63 -5.54
CA ASP A 295 12.66 -3.36 -5.75
C ASP A 295 13.54 -4.31 -4.93
N ILE A 296 13.19 -4.49 -3.65
CA ILE A 296 13.96 -5.34 -2.74
C ILE A 296 13.83 -6.80 -3.13
N ALA A 297 12.63 -7.23 -3.49
CA ALA A 297 12.39 -8.60 -3.94
C ALA A 297 13.13 -8.89 -5.25
N ALA A 298 13.11 -7.98 -6.20
CA ALA A 298 13.81 -8.12 -7.48
C ALA A 298 15.33 -8.25 -7.28
N ALA A 299 15.93 -7.39 -6.45
CA ALA A 299 17.35 -7.47 -6.12
C ALA A 299 17.71 -8.80 -5.44
N ALA A 300 16.87 -9.25 -4.51
CA ALA A 300 17.05 -10.53 -3.83
C ALA A 300 16.90 -11.72 -4.80
N VAL A 301 15.96 -11.67 -5.75
CA VAL A 301 15.79 -12.70 -6.81
C VAL A 301 17.04 -12.82 -7.67
N VAL A 302 17.63 -11.70 -8.09
CA VAL A 302 18.89 -11.71 -8.87
C VAL A 302 20.03 -12.31 -8.04
N ALA A 303 20.14 -11.95 -6.76
CA ALA A 303 21.15 -12.52 -5.86
C ALA A 303 20.96 -14.02 -5.66
N ALA A 304 19.74 -14.47 -5.41
CA ALA A 304 19.38 -15.88 -5.24
C ALA A 304 19.72 -16.70 -6.48
N ARG A 305 19.43 -16.17 -7.68
CA ARG A 305 19.76 -16.86 -8.93
C ARG A 305 21.26 -17.00 -9.13
N ARG A 306 22.06 -16.01 -8.74
CA ARG A 306 23.52 -16.05 -8.87
C ARG A 306 24.17 -17.02 -7.88
N SER A 307 23.66 -17.07 -6.65
CA SER A 307 24.20 -17.94 -5.59
C SER A 307 23.62 -19.35 -5.58
N GLY A 308 22.46 -19.57 -6.20
CA GLY A 308 21.68 -20.79 -6.06
C GLY A 308 20.93 -20.90 -4.71
N ASP A 309 21.04 -19.90 -3.83
CA ASP A 309 20.39 -19.86 -2.52
C ASP A 309 19.03 -19.15 -2.59
N TYR A 310 17.96 -19.91 -2.46
CA TYR A 310 16.57 -19.43 -2.39
C TYR A 310 16.01 -19.46 -0.96
N GLY A 311 16.88 -19.46 0.04
CA GLY A 311 16.51 -19.50 1.44
C GLY A 311 15.77 -18.25 1.92
N ALA A 312 15.08 -18.41 3.05
CA ALA A 312 14.32 -17.32 3.66
C ALA A 312 15.20 -16.16 4.12
N ALA A 313 16.40 -16.48 4.63
CA ALA A 313 17.30 -15.50 5.24
C ALA A 313 17.74 -14.41 4.25
N LEU A 314 18.01 -14.78 2.99
CA LEU A 314 18.47 -13.87 1.96
C LEU A 314 17.49 -12.69 1.77
N TYR A 315 16.21 -12.98 1.55
CA TYR A 315 15.20 -11.95 1.36
C TYR A 315 14.80 -11.24 2.66
N GLN A 316 14.64 -12.00 3.76
CA GLN A 316 14.27 -11.45 5.07
C GLN A 316 15.30 -10.40 5.53
N GLN A 317 16.59 -10.71 5.45
CA GLN A 317 17.67 -9.79 5.81
C GLN A 317 17.75 -8.59 4.85
N ALA A 318 17.63 -8.83 3.54
CA ALA A 318 17.60 -7.74 2.56
C ALA A 318 16.51 -6.73 2.88
N LEU A 319 15.30 -7.18 3.21
CA LEU A 319 14.20 -6.29 3.60
C LEU A 319 14.47 -5.58 4.93
N GLU A 320 14.89 -6.31 5.97
CA GLU A 320 15.13 -5.76 7.30
C GLU A 320 16.23 -4.70 7.32
N GLN A 321 17.28 -4.88 6.51
CA GLN A 321 18.40 -3.94 6.39
C GLN A 321 18.09 -2.77 5.44
N SER A 322 17.04 -2.87 4.62
CA SER A 322 16.65 -1.82 3.67
C SER A 322 16.05 -0.60 4.36
N TRP A 323 16.01 0.51 3.61
CA TRP A 323 15.29 1.70 4.02
C TRP A 323 13.79 1.44 4.18
N LEU A 324 13.18 0.55 3.39
CA LEU A 324 11.78 0.14 3.53
C LEU A 324 11.55 -0.57 4.87
N GLY A 325 12.41 -1.53 5.24
CA GLY A 325 12.34 -2.18 6.55
C GLY A 325 12.45 -1.19 7.70
N ALA A 326 13.33 -0.19 7.58
CA ALA A 326 13.44 0.89 8.56
C ALA A 326 12.16 1.76 8.61
N LYS A 327 11.57 2.09 7.45
CA LYS A 327 10.29 2.84 7.33
C LYS A 327 9.15 2.06 7.97
N LEU A 328 9.00 0.78 7.68
CA LEU A 328 7.96 -0.09 8.25
C LEU A 328 8.06 -0.19 9.77
N ARG A 329 9.26 -0.34 10.34
CA ARG A 329 9.48 -0.32 11.80
C ARG A 329 9.08 1.02 12.42
N ARG A 330 9.40 2.15 11.77
CA ARG A 330 9.01 3.51 12.23
C ARG A 330 7.49 3.71 12.16
N LEU A 331 6.83 3.26 11.09
CA LEU A 331 5.38 3.29 10.96
C LEU A 331 4.70 2.44 12.04
N HIS A 332 5.25 1.26 12.34
CA HIS A 332 4.75 0.44 13.44
C HIS A 332 4.88 1.14 14.81
N LEU A 333 6.03 1.79 15.07
CA LEU A 333 6.22 2.58 16.29
C LEU A 333 5.26 3.77 16.34
N ALA A 334 5.13 4.52 15.24
CA ALA A 334 4.20 5.64 15.13
C ALA A 334 2.76 5.21 15.40
N THR A 335 2.35 4.04 14.92
CA THR A 335 1.03 3.47 15.17
C THR A 335 0.77 3.26 16.66
N ARG A 336 1.76 2.74 17.39
CA ARG A 336 1.65 2.55 18.84
C ARG A 336 1.54 3.89 19.60
N LEU A 337 2.23 4.92 19.11
CA LEU A 337 2.17 6.25 19.71
C LEU A 337 0.84 6.96 19.37
N PHE A 338 0.40 6.88 18.12
CA PHE A 338 -0.80 7.57 17.64
C PHE A 338 -2.11 6.95 18.13
N TYR A 339 -2.19 5.62 18.20
CA TYR A 339 -3.40 4.89 18.62
C TYR A 339 -3.31 4.34 20.05
N GLY A 340 -2.22 4.62 20.75
CA GLY A 340 -2.01 4.25 22.15
C GLY A 340 -2.32 5.39 23.12
N PRO A 341 -2.06 5.19 24.42
CA PRO A 341 -2.28 6.21 25.47
C PRO A 341 -1.53 7.53 25.24
N THR A 342 -0.43 7.47 24.47
CA THR A 342 0.39 8.65 24.12
C THR A 342 -0.27 9.58 23.11
N SER A 343 -1.34 9.16 22.44
CA SER A 343 -2.11 9.99 21.50
C SER A 343 -2.57 11.31 22.11
N ARG A 344 -2.88 11.31 23.42
CA ARG A 344 -3.25 12.51 24.17
C ARG A 344 -2.18 13.60 24.20
N PHE A 345 -0.92 13.26 23.91
CA PHE A 345 0.20 14.19 23.82
C PHE A 345 0.58 14.48 22.36
N CYS A 346 0.56 13.46 21.49
CA CYS A 346 0.96 13.60 20.10
C CYS A 346 0.04 14.53 19.30
N PHE A 347 -1.28 14.42 19.48
CA PHE A 347 -2.23 15.28 18.76
C PHE A 347 -2.11 16.76 19.15
N PRO A 348 -2.09 17.15 20.44
CA PRO A 348 -1.89 18.57 20.81
C PRO A 348 -0.60 19.19 20.28
N LEU A 349 0.48 18.41 20.16
CA LEU A 349 1.73 18.90 19.57
C LEU A 349 1.56 19.15 18.07
N ALA A 350 0.95 18.21 17.35
CA ALA A 350 0.68 18.35 15.92
C ALA A 350 -0.32 19.49 15.63
N GLU A 351 -1.35 19.68 16.48
CA GLU A 351 -2.33 20.76 16.38
C GLU A 351 -1.67 22.14 16.48
N ARG A 352 -0.73 22.31 17.41
CA ARG A 352 -0.07 23.60 17.69
C ARG A 352 1.09 23.91 16.74
N SER A 353 1.78 22.90 16.24
CA SER A 353 3.00 23.08 15.44
C SER A 353 2.77 22.84 13.96
N ARG A 354 2.69 23.93 13.17
CA ARG A 354 2.64 23.86 11.71
C ARG A 354 3.88 23.13 11.15
N ARG A 355 5.04 23.32 11.78
CA ARG A 355 6.29 22.66 11.41
C ARG A 355 6.22 21.15 11.59
N LEU A 356 5.74 20.69 12.75
CA LEU A 356 5.63 19.25 13.01
C LEU A 356 4.70 18.59 12.01
N ARG A 357 3.59 19.24 11.65
CA ARG A 357 2.68 18.75 10.59
C ARG A 357 3.39 18.66 9.25
N ALA A 358 4.10 19.72 8.83
CA ALA A 358 4.82 19.74 7.56
C ALA A 358 5.88 18.62 7.49
N VAL A 359 6.73 18.50 8.50
CA VAL A 359 7.76 17.45 8.55
C VAL A 359 7.13 16.05 8.55
N GLY A 360 6.08 15.85 9.35
CA GLY A 360 5.36 14.58 9.43
C GLY A 360 4.72 14.17 8.10
N LEU A 361 4.03 15.09 7.44
CA LEU A 361 3.38 14.85 6.14
C LEU A 361 4.41 14.61 5.02
N ARG A 362 5.48 15.41 4.95
CA ARG A 362 6.56 15.24 3.96
C ARG A 362 7.25 13.89 4.14
N TRP A 363 7.53 13.50 5.39
CA TRP A 363 8.12 12.21 5.68
C TRP A 363 7.19 11.07 5.31
N TYR A 364 5.91 11.16 5.70
CA TYR A 364 4.93 10.12 5.42
C TYR A 364 4.70 9.93 3.92
N ASN A 365 4.48 11.02 3.20
CA ASN A 365 4.18 11.01 1.77
C ASN A 365 5.43 10.84 0.87
N GLY A 366 6.63 10.98 1.43
CA GLY A 366 7.87 10.91 0.66
C GLY A 366 8.07 12.08 -0.29
N VAL A 367 7.52 13.26 0.03
CA VAL A 367 7.76 14.49 -0.73
C VAL A 367 9.26 14.77 -0.77
N ASP A 368 9.82 15.02 -1.94
CA ASP A 368 11.26 15.29 -2.17
C ASP A 368 12.20 14.24 -1.53
N GLY A 369 11.74 12.97 -1.43
CA GLY A 369 12.51 11.88 -0.86
C GLY A 369 12.67 11.94 0.67
N TRP A 370 11.83 12.71 1.37
CA TRP A 370 11.87 12.82 2.83
C TRP A 370 11.72 11.50 3.57
N ASP A 371 10.97 10.57 3.04
CA ASP A 371 10.75 9.23 3.58
C ASP A 371 12.05 8.39 3.65
N ARG A 372 13.01 8.66 2.78
CA ARG A 372 14.33 8.01 2.73
C ARG A 372 15.34 8.66 3.67
N ARG A 373 15.04 9.83 4.27
CA ARG A 373 15.94 10.54 5.19
C ARG A 373 16.00 9.86 6.57
N SER A 374 17.14 10.03 7.27
CA SER A 374 17.29 9.51 8.63
C SER A 374 16.34 10.23 9.60
N GLY A 375 15.97 9.57 10.72
CA GLY A 375 15.20 10.23 11.78
C GLY A 375 15.88 11.48 12.36
N TRP A 376 17.21 11.52 12.39
CA TRP A 376 17.98 12.67 12.79
C TRP A 376 17.83 13.85 11.83
N SER A 377 17.70 13.62 10.53
CA SER A 377 17.42 14.68 9.55
C SER A 377 16.06 15.33 9.80
N ALA A 378 15.04 14.54 10.19
CA ALA A 378 13.73 15.06 10.57
C ALA A 378 13.80 15.90 11.85
N VAL A 379 14.54 15.43 12.86
CA VAL A 379 14.77 16.19 14.10
C VAL A 379 15.53 17.48 13.82
N ALA A 380 16.59 17.42 13.01
CA ALA A 380 17.35 18.61 12.62
C ALA A 380 16.47 19.63 11.87
N ALA A 381 15.57 19.19 10.98
CA ALA A 381 14.63 20.06 10.29
C ALA A 381 13.60 20.72 11.23
N LEU A 382 13.23 20.05 12.33
CA LEU A 382 12.38 20.65 13.37
C LEU A 382 13.12 21.74 14.16
N LEU A 383 14.43 21.57 14.36
CA LEU A 383 15.27 22.51 15.13
C LEU A 383 15.80 23.66 14.29
N THR A 384 16.06 23.42 13.01
CA THR A 384 16.56 24.43 12.07
C THR A 384 15.46 24.95 11.17
N ASN A 385 15.41 26.23 10.83
CA ASN A 385 14.36 26.82 9.98
C ASN A 385 14.38 26.34 8.50
N ARG A 386 15.07 25.25 8.17
CA ARG A 386 15.29 24.74 6.81
C ARG A 386 14.26 23.68 6.41
N ILE A 387 12.98 24.05 6.35
CA ILE A 387 11.91 23.18 5.80
C ILE A 387 11.63 23.53 4.32
N GLY A 388 12.41 24.34 3.71
CA GLY A 388 12.21 24.73 2.32
C GLY A 388 13.52 25.22 1.72
N ALA A 389 14.27 24.34 1.18
CA ALA A 389 15.18 24.54 0.06
C ALA A 389 15.21 23.25 -0.76
#